data_04937f34dfdc76aa5fc5839ae77543d3
#
_entry.id   04937f34dfdc76aa5fc5839ae77543d3
#
_cell.length_a   1.000
_cell.length_b   1.000
_cell.length_c   1.000
_cell.angle_alpha   90.00
_cell.angle_beta   90.00
_cell.angle_gamma   90.00
#
_symmetry.space_group_name_H-M   'P 1'
#
loop_
_entity.id
_entity.type
_entity.pdbx_description
1 polymer ?
#
loop_
_entity_poly.entity_id
_entity_poly.type
_entity_poly.pdbx_seq_one_letter_code
_entity_poly.pdbx_strand_id
1 'polypeptide(L)'
;MVKKFDFLVIGSGIAGMSYALKVADKGKVALVCKTTLEDANTFFAQGGIASVTNELVDNFDKHIEDTMIAGDWISDREAVEKVVREAPSQIQALIDWGVDFDRNENGEFDLHREGGHSEFRILHHADNTGAEIQESLIKAVRKHPNITIFDHHFAIEILTQHHLGVEVTRQTPDIECYGAYVLDIETNEVHTFLSKVTLMATGGCGAVYKTTTNPLVATGDGIAMVYRAKGTVKDMEFIQFHPTALYNPGDRPSFLITEAMRGYGGILRTKDGKEFMQKYDPRLSLAPRDIVARAIDNEMKHRGDDHVYLDVTHKDPEETKRHFPNIYEKCLSLGIDITKDYIPVAPAAHYLCGGIKVDLNAASSIHRLYAVGECSCTGLHGGNRLASNSLIEAVVYADAAAKHSLAHFEEYSYKDEIPEWNDEGTKMNEEMVLISQDAKEVQQIMSTYVGIVRTNLRLKRAWNRLDLLYEETEELFKQSVVSRELCELRNIINVGYLIMRQAMERKESRGLHYNIDHPKSEA
;
A
#
# COMPACT_ATOMS: atom_id res chain seq x y z
N MET A 1 -8.01 28.59 -8.48
CA MET A 1 -9.48 28.48 -8.74
C MET A 1 -10.12 27.58 -7.69
N VAL A 2 -11.27 27.99 -7.11
CA VAL A 2 -12.00 27.19 -6.10
C VAL A 2 -13.02 26.28 -6.79
N LYS A 3 -12.98 24.97 -6.46
CA LYS A 3 -13.93 23.95 -6.94
C LYS A 3 -14.62 23.33 -5.71
N LYS A 4 -15.93 23.05 -5.79
CA LYS A 4 -16.74 22.52 -4.67
C LYS A 4 -17.34 21.16 -5.03
N PHE A 5 -17.13 20.19 -4.16
CA PHE A 5 -17.67 18.84 -4.26
C PHE A 5 -18.24 18.40 -2.91
N ASP A 6 -19.24 17.55 -2.93
CA ASP A 6 -19.75 16.97 -1.69
C ASP A 6 -18.72 15.99 -1.11
N PHE A 7 -18.11 15.19 -1.98
CA PHE A 7 -17.10 14.21 -1.61
C PHE A 7 -15.83 14.41 -2.43
N LEU A 8 -14.69 14.52 -1.76
CA LEU A 8 -13.36 14.52 -2.36
C LEU A 8 -12.69 13.17 -2.07
N VAL A 9 -12.40 12.40 -3.11
CA VAL A 9 -11.73 11.10 -3.04
C VAL A 9 -10.34 11.24 -3.64
N ILE A 10 -9.31 11.00 -2.84
CA ILE A 10 -7.90 11.11 -3.26
C ILE A 10 -7.32 9.69 -3.37
N GLY A 11 -7.15 9.24 -4.60
CA GLY A 11 -6.67 7.91 -4.98
C GLY A 11 -7.70 7.08 -5.73
N SER A 12 -7.23 6.42 -6.81
CA SER A 12 -8.04 5.70 -7.80
C SER A 12 -7.93 4.17 -7.73
N GLY A 13 -7.39 3.61 -6.65
CA GLY A 13 -7.39 2.17 -6.42
C GLY A 13 -8.78 1.64 -6.03
N ILE A 14 -8.87 0.34 -5.79
CA ILE A 14 -10.11 -0.35 -5.38
C ILE A 14 -10.83 0.38 -4.23
N ALA A 15 -10.10 0.88 -3.24
CA ALA A 15 -10.65 1.59 -2.08
C ALA A 15 -11.39 2.88 -2.46
N GLY A 16 -10.71 3.76 -3.22
CA GLY A 16 -11.25 5.06 -3.62
C GLY A 16 -12.44 4.93 -4.57
N MET A 17 -12.33 4.07 -5.58
CA MET A 17 -13.42 3.87 -6.55
C MET A 17 -14.63 3.21 -5.91
N SER A 18 -14.44 2.23 -5.01
CA SER A 18 -15.54 1.60 -4.28
C SER A 18 -16.30 2.60 -3.42
N TYR A 19 -15.59 3.47 -2.70
CA TYR A 19 -16.24 4.53 -1.94
C TYR A 19 -16.97 5.52 -2.85
N ALA A 20 -16.31 6.00 -3.91
CA ALA A 20 -16.91 6.95 -4.85
C ALA A 20 -18.24 6.43 -5.41
N LEU A 21 -18.29 5.16 -5.84
CA LEU A 21 -19.52 4.52 -6.34
C LEU A 21 -20.63 4.43 -5.28
N LYS A 22 -20.27 4.23 -4.01
CA LYS A 22 -21.26 4.10 -2.91
C LYS A 22 -21.88 5.45 -2.49
N VAL A 23 -21.17 6.57 -2.68
CA VAL A 23 -21.67 7.90 -2.24
C VAL A 23 -22.20 8.75 -3.39
N ALA A 24 -21.92 8.40 -4.63
CA ALA A 24 -22.19 9.24 -5.81
C ALA A 24 -23.68 9.51 -6.07
N ASP A 25 -24.59 8.64 -5.62
CA ASP A 25 -26.02 8.89 -5.71
C ASP A 25 -26.52 10.02 -4.76
N LYS A 26 -25.70 10.41 -3.77
CA LYS A 26 -26.06 11.39 -2.75
C LYS A 26 -25.41 12.76 -2.97
N GLY A 27 -24.40 12.86 -3.84
CA GLY A 27 -23.74 14.12 -4.08
C GLY A 27 -22.66 14.07 -5.16
N LYS A 28 -22.07 15.23 -5.44
CA LYS A 28 -20.99 15.36 -6.42
C LYS A 28 -19.68 14.85 -5.85
N VAL A 29 -19.05 13.94 -6.57
CA VAL A 29 -17.76 13.33 -6.20
C VAL A 29 -16.66 13.86 -7.11
N ALA A 30 -15.56 14.35 -6.53
CA ALA A 30 -14.28 14.50 -7.22
C ALA A 30 -13.41 13.28 -6.92
N LEU A 31 -13.02 12.54 -7.93
CA LEU A 31 -12.04 11.47 -7.85
C LEU A 31 -10.71 11.97 -8.41
N VAL A 32 -9.72 12.14 -7.54
CA VAL A 32 -8.42 12.75 -7.85
C VAL A 32 -7.34 11.67 -7.86
N CYS A 33 -6.55 11.60 -8.93
CA CYS A 33 -5.35 10.75 -9.01
C CYS A 33 -4.20 11.47 -9.73
N LYS A 34 -2.98 11.23 -9.28
CA LYS A 34 -1.78 11.95 -9.75
C LYS A 34 -1.22 11.47 -11.09
N THR A 35 -1.73 10.36 -11.57
CA THR A 35 -1.47 9.78 -12.90
C THR A 35 -2.80 9.36 -13.51
N THR A 36 -2.83 8.24 -14.24
CA THR A 36 -4.07 7.68 -14.77
C THR A 36 -4.78 6.80 -13.73
N LEU A 37 -6.04 6.46 -13.98
CA LEU A 37 -6.82 5.60 -13.08
C LEU A 37 -6.24 4.17 -12.99
N GLU A 38 -5.56 3.73 -14.02
CA GLU A 38 -4.97 2.39 -14.13
C GLU A 38 -3.70 2.23 -13.26
N ASP A 39 -2.99 3.33 -12.97
CA ASP A 39 -1.71 3.31 -12.26
C ASP A 39 -1.91 3.25 -10.73
N ALA A 40 -2.38 2.11 -10.26
CA ALA A 40 -2.64 1.84 -8.85
C ALA A 40 -2.13 0.45 -8.43
N ASN A 41 -1.77 0.27 -7.16
CA ASN A 41 -1.36 -1.04 -6.60
C ASN A 41 -2.38 -2.15 -6.89
N THR A 42 -3.67 -1.81 -6.95
CA THR A 42 -4.74 -2.75 -7.28
C THR A 42 -4.51 -3.42 -8.62
N PHE A 43 -4.17 -2.65 -9.66
CA PHE A 43 -3.94 -3.18 -11.00
C PHE A 43 -2.83 -4.25 -11.04
N PHE A 44 -1.80 -4.09 -10.22
CA PHE A 44 -0.64 -5.00 -10.17
C PHE A 44 -0.81 -6.17 -9.19
N ALA A 45 -1.96 -6.31 -8.54
CA ALA A 45 -2.24 -7.40 -7.61
C ALA A 45 -2.48 -8.71 -8.38
N GLN A 46 -1.50 -9.62 -8.34
CA GLN A 46 -1.57 -10.93 -9.02
C GLN A 46 -2.37 -11.98 -8.25
N GLY A 47 -2.45 -11.83 -6.90
CA GLY A 47 -3.20 -12.73 -6.04
C GLY A 47 -4.70 -12.54 -6.20
N GLY A 48 -5.45 -12.91 -5.16
CA GLY A 48 -6.90 -12.80 -5.17
C GLY A 48 -7.43 -11.93 -4.04
N ILE A 49 -8.71 -12.08 -3.77
CA ILE A 49 -9.42 -11.44 -2.67
C ILE A 49 -10.03 -12.51 -1.76
N ALA A 50 -9.73 -12.42 -0.46
CA ALA A 50 -10.14 -13.44 0.51
C ALA A 50 -11.59 -13.22 0.96
N SER A 51 -12.42 -14.26 0.88
CA SER A 51 -13.77 -14.24 1.43
C SER A 51 -14.28 -15.66 1.68
N VAL A 52 -14.97 -15.86 2.80
CA VAL A 52 -15.70 -17.10 3.05
C VAL A 52 -16.97 -17.09 2.19
N THR A 53 -17.00 -17.89 1.15
CA THR A 53 -18.13 -17.99 0.20
C THR A 53 -18.91 -19.30 0.33
N ASN A 54 -18.35 -20.29 1.03
CA ASN A 54 -18.98 -21.60 1.24
C ASN A 54 -18.77 -22.07 2.67
N GLU A 55 -19.75 -21.87 3.53
CA GLU A 55 -19.70 -22.23 4.96
C GLU A 55 -19.77 -23.74 5.24
N LEU A 56 -19.93 -24.60 4.22
CA LEU A 56 -19.88 -26.05 4.37
C LEU A 56 -18.43 -26.57 4.52
N VAL A 57 -17.47 -25.86 3.95
CA VAL A 57 -16.04 -26.27 3.91
C VAL A 57 -15.14 -25.29 4.65
N ASP A 58 -15.54 -24.04 4.74
CA ASP A 58 -14.83 -22.94 5.43
C ASP A 58 -15.76 -22.28 6.45
N ASN A 59 -15.24 -21.42 7.32
CA ASN A 59 -16.07 -20.58 8.20
C ASN A 59 -15.32 -19.30 8.60
N PHE A 60 -16.06 -18.31 9.09
CA PHE A 60 -15.51 -17.03 9.50
C PHE A 60 -14.46 -17.15 10.61
N ASP A 61 -14.66 -18.05 11.57
CA ASP A 61 -13.75 -18.19 12.71
C ASP A 61 -12.37 -18.69 12.29
N LYS A 62 -12.29 -19.61 11.30
CA LYS A 62 -11.02 -20.03 10.72
C LYS A 62 -10.30 -18.87 10.02
N HIS A 63 -11.01 -18.04 9.25
CA HIS A 63 -10.41 -16.88 8.58
C HIS A 63 -9.96 -15.82 9.58
N ILE A 64 -10.73 -15.61 10.66
CA ILE A 64 -10.35 -14.73 11.77
C ILE A 64 -9.07 -15.24 12.42
N GLU A 65 -9.00 -16.54 12.75
CA GLU A 65 -7.82 -17.12 13.38
C GLU A 65 -6.58 -17.05 12.49
N ASP A 66 -6.68 -17.40 11.20
CA ASP A 66 -5.60 -17.27 10.22
C ASP A 66 -5.06 -15.84 10.16
N THR A 67 -5.96 -14.84 10.20
CA THR A 67 -5.60 -13.43 10.18
C THR A 67 -4.90 -13.00 11.47
N MET A 68 -5.38 -13.44 12.64
CA MET A 68 -4.78 -13.14 13.94
C MET A 68 -3.39 -13.76 14.08
N ILE A 69 -3.22 -15.01 13.60
CA ILE A 69 -1.92 -15.70 13.58
C ILE A 69 -0.94 -14.96 12.67
N ALA A 70 -1.35 -14.60 11.45
CA ALA A 70 -0.51 -13.87 10.51
C ALA A 70 -0.07 -12.52 11.09
N GLY A 71 -0.99 -11.80 11.77
CA GLY A 71 -0.75 -10.52 12.42
C GLY A 71 0.07 -10.60 13.72
N ASP A 72 0.64 -11.75 14.06
CA ASP A 72 1.40 -12.00 15.30
C ASP A 72 0.59 -11.66 16.57
N TRP A 73 -0.74 -11.91 16.53
CA TRP A 73 -1.69 -11.68 17.61
C TRP A 73 -1.79 -10.22 18.11
N ILE A 74 -1.29 -9.26 17.33
CA ILE A 74 -1.43 -7.82 17.63
C ILE A 74 -2.43 -7.13 16.70
N SER A 75 -3.12 -7.87 15.84
CA SER A 75 -4.27 -7.38 15.08
C SER A 75 -5.41 -6.98 16.02
N ASP A 76 -6.15 -5.95 15.64
CA ASP A 76 -7.39 -5.58 16.33
C ASP A 76 -8.48 -6.59 15.98
N ARG A 77 -8.94 -7.35 16.98
CA ARG A 77 -9.89 -8.42 16.77
C ARG A 77 -11.22 -7.92 16.21
N GLU A 78 -11.69 -6.75 16.63
CA GLU A 78 -12.95 -6.18 16.14
C GLU A 78 -12.84 -5.80 14.66
N ALA A 79 -11.68 -5.25 14.25
CA ALA A 79 -11.40 -4.95 12.85
C ALA A 79 -11.32 -6.24 12.00
N VAL A 80 -10.68 -7.29 12.53
CA VAL A 80 -10.60 -8.60 11.86
C VAL A 80 -11.99 -9.21 11.68
N GLU A 81 -12.78 -9.27 12.75
CA GLU A 81 -14.15 -9.80 12.70
C GLU A 81 -15.03 -9.02 11.72
N LYS A 82 -14.95 -7.69 11.72
CA LYS A 82 -15.66 -6.84 10.77
C LYS A 82 -15.31 -7.19 9.33
N VAL A 83 -14.03 -7.18 8.98
CA VAL A 83 -13.60 -7.43 7.59
C VAL A 83 -14.03 -8.82 7.14
N VAL A 84 -13.79 -9.84 7.95
CA VAL A 84 -14.08 -11.23 7.59
C VAL A 84 -15.58 -11.48 7.43
N ARG A 85 -16.41 -10.94 8.33
CA ARG A 85 -17.87 -11.19 8.29
C ARG A 85 -18.58 -10.33 7.23
N GLU A 86 -18.10 -9.13 6.94
CA GLU A 86 -18.69 -8.27 5.92
C GLU A 86 -18.17 -8.57 4.49
N ALA A 87 -17.10 -9.36 4.36
CA ALA A 87 -16.47 -9.72 3.09
C ALA A 87 -17.45 -10.24 2.01
N PRO A 88 -18.35 -11.22 2.29
CA PRO A 88 -19.22 -11.77 1.24
C PRO A 88 -20.12 -10.72 0.59
N SER A 89 -20.62 -9.77 1.36
CA SER A 89 -21.47 -8.68 0.85
C SER A 89 -20.70 -7.72 -0.06
N GLN A 90 -19.40 -7.53 0.21
CA GLN A 90 -18.55 -6.65 -0.61
C GLN A 90 -18.05 -7.36 -1.87
N ILE A 91 -17.85 -8.68 -1.84
CA ILE A 91 -17.64 -9.47 -3.06
C ILE A 91 -18.86 -9.33 -4.00
N GLN A 92 -20.07 -9.42 -3.46
CA GLN A 92 -21.29 -9.20 -4.26
C GLN A 92 -21.33 -7.80 -4.88
N ALA A 93 -20.95 -6.75 -4.12
CA ALA A 93 -20.89 -5.39 -4.65
C ALA A 93 -19.87 -5.25 -5.80
N LEU A 94 -18.71 -5.91 -5.73
CA LEU A 94 -17.75 -5.94 -6.83
C LEU A 94 -18.34 -6.61 -8.09
N ILE A 95 -19.04 -7.73 -7.92
CA ILE A 95 -19.73 -8.42 -9.01
C ILE A 95 -20.81 -7.53 -9.62
N ASP A 96 -21.60 -6.83 -8.81
CA ASP A 96 -22.63 -5.89 -9.26
C ASP A 96 -22.03 -4.73 -10.07
N TRP A 97 -20.80 -4.34 -9.81
CA TRP A 97 -20.05 -3.35 -10.61
C TRP A 97 -19.35 -3.95 -11.83
N GLY A 98 -19.48 -5.26 -12.07
CA GLY A 98 -19.03 -5.95 -13.28
C GLY A 98 -17.74 -6.73 -13.15
N VAL A 99 -17.22 -6.94 -11.93
CA VAL A 99 -16.05 -7.80 -11.71
C VAL A 99 -16.43 -9.26 -11.95
N ASP A 100 -15.65 -9.96 -12.78
CA ASP A 100 -15.83 -11.37 -13.09
C ASP A 100 -14.75 -12.21 -12.37
N PHE A 101 -15.19 -13.10 -11.47
CA PHE A 101 -14.33 -14.07 -10.81
C PHE A 101 -14.48 -15.44 -11.44
N ASP A 102 -13.38 -16.17 -11.55
CA ASP A 102 -13.33 -17.49 -12.16
C ASP A 102 -14.29 -18.46 -11.48
N ARG A 103 -14.92 -19.31 -12.30
CA ARG A 103 -15.87 -20.32 -11.84
C ARG A 103 -15.49 -21.70 -12.37
N ASN A 104 -15.76 -22.71 -11.55
CA ASN A 104 -15.60 -24.10 -11.93
C ASN A 104 -16.71 -24.57 -12.91
N GLU A 105 -16.60 -25.81 -13.38
CA GLU A 105 -17.57 -26.41 -14.32
C GLU A 105 -19.02 -26.47 -13.80
N ASN A 106 -19.20 -26.39 -12.47
CA ASN A 106 -20.51 -26.37 -11.81
C ASN A 106 -21.10 -24.95 -11.66
N GLY A 107 -20.36 -23.92 -12.08
CA GLY A 107 -20.75 -22.51 -11.92
C GLY A 107 -20.47 -21.92 -10.53
N GLU A 108 -19.84 -22.65 -9.63
CA GLU A 108 -19.37 -22.16 -8.34
C GLU A 108 -18.03 -21.42 -8.50
N PHE A 109 -17.67 -20.55 -7.55
CA PHE A 109 -16.37 -19.88 -7.58
C PHE A 109 -15.23 -20.91 -7.55
N ASP A 110 -14.26 -20.74 -8.44
CA ASP A 110 -12.98 -21.44 -8.37
C ASP A 110 -12.12 -20.75 -7.31
N LEU A 111 -11.82 -21.44 -6.23
CA LEU A 111 -11.17 -20.85 -5.06
C LEU A 111 -9.74 -21.36 -4.93
N HIS A 112 -8.81 -20.45 -4.70
CA HIS A 112 -7.43 -20.78 -4.37
C HIS A 112 -7.16 -20.75 -2.86
N ARG A 113 -6.04 -21.31 -2.45
CA ARG A 113 -5.47 -21.19 -1.11
C ARG A 113 -4.07 -20.62 -1.19
N GLU A 114 -3.82 -19.56 -0.44
CA GLU A 114 -2.51 -18.94 -0.31
C GLU A 114 -1.87 -19.25 1.04
N GLY A 115 -0.57 -18.95 1.17
CA GLY A 115 0.18 -19.18 2.40
C GLY A 115 -0.43 -18.45 3.60
N GLY A 116 -0.56 -19.17 4.73
CA GLY A 116 -1.18 -18.67 5.95
C GLY A 116 -2.69 -18.91 6.04
N HIS A 117 -3.37 -19.24 4.93
CA HIS A 117 -4.78 -19.63 4.96
C HIS A 117 -4.94 -21.12 5.25
N SER A 118 -5.84 -21.46 6.15
CA SER A 118 -6.19 -22.86 6.49
C SER A 118 -7.09 -23.51 5.43
N GLU A 119 -7.89 -22.70 4.71
CA GLU A 119 -8.89 -23.17 3.74
C GLU A 119 -8.79 -22.44 2.38
N PHE A 120 -9.49 -23.00 1.37
CA PHE A 120 -9.65 -22.42 0.05
C PHE A 120 -10.72 -21.32 0.11
N ARG A 121 -10.30 -20.03 0.06
CA ARG A 121 -11.23 -18.90 0.16
C ARG A 121 -10.84 -17.71 -0.70
N ILE A 122 -9.84 -17.88 -1.57
CA ILE A 122 -9.33 -16.78 -2.40
C ILE A 122 -10.02 -16.81 -3.74
N LEU A 123 -10.90 -15.81 -3.98
CA LEU A 123 -11.46 -15.57 -5.31
C LEU A 123 -10.40 -14.92 -6.19
N HIS A 124 -10.39 -15.30 -7.46
CA HIS A 124 -9.39 -14.82 -8.42
C HIS A 124 -9.97 -14.71 -9.84
N HIS A 125 -9.23 -14.04 -10.70
CA HIS A 125 -9.42 -14.04 -12.15
C HIS A 125 -8.07 -14.34 -12.81
N ALA A 126 -7.87 -15.58 -13.24
CA ALA A 126 -6.58 -16.11 -13.70
C ALA A 126 -5.43 -15.72 -12.71
N ASP A 127 -4.36 -15.09 -13.21
CA ASP A 127 -3.23 -14.56 -12.44
C ASP A 127 -3.16 -13.02 -12.44
N ASN A 128 -4.28 -12.35 -12.71
CA ASN A 128 -4.38 -10.89 -12.82
C ASN A 128 -5.66 -10.30 -12.18
N THR A 129 -6.09 -10.86 -11.08
CA THR A 129 -7.32 -10.49 -10.34
C THR A 129 -7.43 -8.98 -10.11
N GLY A 130 -6.33 -8.33 -9.77
CA GLY A 130 -6.31 -6.89 -9.52
C GLY A 130 -6.60 -6.06 -10.77
N ALA A 131 -6.12 -6.47 -11.93
CA ALA A 131 -6.40 -5.80 -13.20
C ALA A 131 -7.89 -5.90 -13.55
N GLU A 132 -8.51 -7.09 -13.42
CA GLU A 132 -9.95 -7.30 -13.63
C GLU A 132 -10.79 -6.39 -12.72
N ILE A 133 -10.47 -6.34 -11.43
CA ILE A 133 -11.17 -5.47 -10.47
C ILE A 133 -11.01 -4.00 -10.87
N GLN A 134 -9.77 -3.57 -11.15
CA GLN A 134 -9.46 -2.17 -11.48
C GLN A 134 -10.21 -1.72 -12.75
N GLU A 135 -10.14 -2.50 -13.81
CA GLU A 135 -10.81 -2.18 -15.09
C GLU A 135 -12.33 -2.12 -14.95
N SER A 136 -12.93 -3.04 -14.22
CA SER A 136 -14.36 -3.08 -13.99
C SER A 136 -14.84 -1.87 -13.19
N LEU A 137 -14.12 -1.51 -12.13
CA LEU A 137 -14.42 -0.30 -11.35
C LEU A 137 -14.21 0.98 -12.15
N ILE A 138 -13.18 1.09 -12.99
CA ILE A 138 -12.98 2.22 -13.90
C ILE A 138 -14.18 2.38 -14.86
N LYS A 139 -14.66 1.27 -15.43
CA LYS A 139 -15.85 1.29 -16.30
C LYS A 139 -17.09 1.78 -15.55
N ALA A 140 -17.28 1.35 -14.30
CA ALA A 140 -18.40 1.76 -13.46
C ALA A 140 -18.33 3.26 -13.09
N VAL A 141 -17.16 3.73 -12.63
CA VAL A 141 -16.91 5.13 -12.26
C VAL A 141 -17.11 6.08 -13.45
N ARG A 142 -16.56 5.74 -14.62
CA ARG A 142 -16.71 6.55 -15.85
C ARG A 142 -18.16 6.68 -16.33
N LYS A 143 -19.01 5.74 -15.98
CA LYS A 143 -20.45 5.78 -16.35
C LYS A 143 -21.29 6.61 -15.38
N HIS A 144 -20.80 6.90 -14.18
CA HIS A 144 -21.60 7.55 -13.15
C HIS A 144 -21.64 9.07 -13.34
N PRO A 145 -22.81 9.71 -13.52
CA PRO A 145 -22.91 11.12 -13.90
C PRO A 145 -22.43 12.11 -12.82
N ASN A 146 -22.44 11.67 -11.55
CA ASN A 146 -22.06 12.51 -10.41
C ASN A 146 -20.58 12.37 -10.02
N ILE A 147 -19.80 11.53 -10.71
CA ILE A 147 -18.36 11.36 -10.46
C ILE A 147 -17.59 12.14 -11.53
N THR A 148 -16.81 13.12 -11.09
CA THR A 148 -15.87 13.85 -11.95
C THR A 148 -14.46 13.33 -11.67
N ILE A 149 -13.78 12.83 -12.70
CA ILE A 149 -12.42 12.30 -12.61
C ILE A 149 -11.44 13.44 -12.88
N PHE A 150 -10.44 13.55 -12.01
CA PHE A 150 -9.29 14.46 -12.11
C PHE A 150 -8.01 13.61 -12.10
N ASP A 151 -7.66 13.07 -13.27
CA ASP A 151 -6.36 12.43 -13.50
C ASP A 151 -5.27 13.50 -13.71
N HIS A 152 -4.00 13.10 -13.58
CA HIS A 152 -2.88 14.04 -13.58
C HIS A 152 -3.05 15.22 -12.60
N HIS A 153 -3.73 14.97 -11.47
CA HIS A 153 -3.96 15.95 -10.41
C HIS A 153 -3.39 15.43 -9.09
N PHE A 154 -2.48 16.21 -8.49
CA PHE A 154 -1.76 15.84 -7.28
C PHE A 154 -2.30 16.57 -6.06
N ALA A 155 -2.79 15.87 -5.05
CA ALA A 155 -3.17 16.48 -3.78
C ALA A 155 -1.92 16.86 -2.96
N ILE A 156 -1.75 18.14 -2.69
CA ILE A 156 -0.56 18.70 -2.02
C ILE A 156 -0.70 18.66 -0.49
N GLU A 157 -1.80 19.23 0.01
CA GLU A 157 -2.09 19.37 1.44
C GLU A 157 -3.59 19.31 1.73
N ILE A 158 -3.93 18.78 2.93
CA ILE A 158 -5.28 18.78 3.48
C ILE A 158 -5.58 20.17 4.06
N LEU A 159 -6.74 20.72 3.75
CA LEU A 159 -7.22 22.00 4.27
C LEU A 159 -7.85 21.82 5.65
N THR A 160 -7.33 22.54 6.64
CA THR A 160 -7.80 22.52 8.03
C THR A 160 -7.92 23.94 8.59
N GLN A 161 -8.28 24.08 9.87
CA GLN A 161 -8.30 25.38 10.57
C GLN A 161 -6.97 26.12 10.51
N HIS A 162 -5.85 25.40 10.29
CA HIS A 162 -4.54 26.02 10.10
C HIS A 162 -4.56 27.05 8.97
N HIS A 163 -5.24 26.76 7.87
CA HIS A 163 -5.36 27.65 6.70
C HIS A 163 -6.25 28.87 6.96
N LEU A 164 -6.97 28.87 8.09
CA LEU A 164 -7.74 30.02 8.59
C LEU A 164 -6.96 30.84 9.63
N GLY A 165 -5.65 30.59 9.80
CA GLY A 165 -4.80 31.28 10.76
C GLY A 165 -4.92 30.74 12.20
N VAL A 166 -5.55 29.60 12.42
CA VAL A 166 -5.62 28.93 13.73
C VAL A 166 -4.38 28.05 13.92
N GLU A 167 -3.73 28.15 15.05
CA GLU A 167 -2.64 27.22 15.38
C GLU A 167 -3.19 25.83 15.62
N VAL A 168 -2.70 24.85 14.84
CA VAL A 168 -3.08 23.45 14.94
C VAL A 168 -1.88 22.61 15.39
N THR A 169 -2.03 21.95 16.53
CA THR A 169 -1.02 21.04 17.10
C THR A 169 -1.60 19.63 17.23
N ARG A 170 -0.78 18.64 17.61
CA ARG A 170 -1.26 17.28 17.90
C ARG A 170 -2.20 17.18 19.10
N GLN A 171 -2.25 18.20 19.95
CA GLN A 171 -3.15 18.28 21.12
C GLN A 171 -4.41 19.12 20.81
N THR A 172 -4.49 19.74 19.64
CA THR A 172 -5.68 20.48 19.21
C THR A 172 -6.86 19.49 19.12
N PRO A 173 -7.90 19.66 19.91
CA PRO A 173 -9.12 18.88 19.73
C PRO A 173 -9.82 19.28 18.45
N ASP A 174 -10.63 18.39 17.90
CA ASP A 174 -11.57 18.66 16.82
C ASP A 174 -10.91 19.32 15.58
N ILE A 175 -9.76 18.82 15.15
CA ILE A 175 -9.19 19.17 13.85
C ILE A 175 -10.19 18.76 12.77
N GLU A 176 -10.51 19.65 11.85
CA GLU A 176 -11.53 19.43 10.83
C GLU A 176 -10.93 19.61 9.43
N CYS A 177 -11.29 18.72 8.50
CA CYS A 177 -10.87 18.75 7.11
C CYS A 177 -11.94 19.47 6.25
N TYR A 178 -11.51 20.41 5.40
CA TYR A 178 -12.36 21.18 4.51
C TYR A 178 -12.12 20.88 3.03
N GLY A 179 -11.22 19.95 2.72
CA GLY A 179 -10.81 19.59 1.37
C GLY A 179 -9.30 19.51 1.21
N ALA A 180 -8.80 19.84 0.04
CA ALA A 180 -7.36 19.81 -0.26
C ALA A 180 -6.95 20.88 -1.28
N TYR A 181 -5.67 21.31 -1.23
CA TYR A 181 -5.03 21.92 -2.38
C TYR A 181 -4.61 20.83 -3.36
N VAL A 182 -4.90 21.04 -4.63
CA VAL A 182 -4.66 20.07 -5.70
C VAL A 182 -3.94 20.76 -6.87
N LEU A 183 -2.76 20.23 -7.19
CA LEU A 183 -1.96 20.65 -8.35
C LEU A 183 -2.49 19.95 -9.61
N ASP A 184 -2.85 20.70 -10.61
CA ASP A 184 -2.97 20.24 -11.98
C ASP A 184 -1.56 20.13 -12.56
N ILE A 185 -1.10 18.88 -12.81
CA ILE A 185 0.27 18.62 -13.23
C ILE A 185 0.54 19.10 -14.66
N GLU A 186 -0.47 19.14 -15.50
CA GLU A 186 -0.33 19.56 -16.90
C GLU A 186 -0.19 21.08 -17.04
N THR A 187 -0.96 21.84 -16.26
CA THR A 187 -0.94 23.30 -16.29
C THR A 187 -0.02 23.93 -15.24
N ASN A 188 0.39 23.14 -14.26
CA ASN A 188 1.12 23.55 -13.05
C ASN A 188 0.35 24.59 -12.21
N GLU A 189 -0.98 24.59 -12.29
CA GLU A 189 -1.85 25.44 -11.48
C GLU A 189 -2.34 24.71 -10.23
N VAL A 190 -2.36 25.38 -9.08
CA VAL A 190 -2.94 24.83 -7.85
C VAL A 190 -4.37 25.30 -7.69
N HIS A 191 -5.26 24.33 -7.48
CA HIS A 191 -6.68 24.56 -7.25
C HIS A 191 -7.06 24.25 -5.81
N THR A 192 -8.03 25.00 -5.26
CA THR A 192 -8.63 24.73 -3.95
C THR A 192 -9.86 23.86 -4.13
N PHE A 193 -9.79 22.59 -3.72
CA PHE A 193 -10.93 21.66 -3.73
C PHE A 193 -11.59 21.68 -2.35
N LEU A 194 -12.71 22.35 -2.23
CA LEU A 194 -13.51 22.33 -1.01
C LEU A 194 -14.48 21.14 -1.01
N SER A 195 -14.56 20.44 0.10
CA SER A 195 -15.45 19.29 0.23
C SER A 195 -16.15 19.26 1.59
N LYS A 196 -17.32 18.63 1.63
CA LYS A 196 -17.99 18.29 2.90
C LYS A 196 -17.32 17.10 3.57
N VAL A 197 -16.89 16.14 2.78
CA VAL A 197 -16.19 14.91 3.22
C VAL A 197 -14.99 14.67 2.33
N THR A 198 -13.85 14.32 2.93
CA THR A 198 -12.63 13.94 2.22
C THR A 198 -12.26 12.50 2.55
N LEU A 199 -11.92 11.69 1.55
CA LEU A 199 -11.42 10.33 1.69
C LEU A 199 -10.00 10.21 1.17
N MET A 200 -9.10 9.69 2.01
CA MET A 200 -7.77 9.24 1.62
C MET A 200 -7.79 7.78 1.18
N ALA A 201 -7.44 7.52 -0.08
CA ALA A 201 -7.31 6.18 -0.66
C ALA A 201 -6.01 6.08 -1.48
N THR A 202 -4.94 6.69 -0.97
CA THR A 202 -3.71 7.00 -1.70
C THR A 202 -2.74 5.82 -1.82
N GLY A 203 -3.12 4.64 -1.35
CA GLY A 203 -2.26 3.46 -1.39
C GLY A 203 -1.06 3.53 -0.45
N GLY A 204 -0.07 2.65 -0.68
CA GLY A 204 1.08 2.49 0.18
C GLY A 204 2.26 3.43 -0.10
N CYS A 205 3.42 3.01 0.36
CA CYS A 205 4.64 3.83 0.34
C CYS A 205 5.90 3.07 -0.13
N GLY A 206 5.74 2.05 -0.95
CA GLY A 206 6.88 1.21 -1.40
C GLY A 206 7.99 1.99 -2.08
N ALA A 207 7.68 3.13 -2.70
CA ALA A 207 8.66 4.01 -3.37
C ALA A 207 9.68 4.65 -2.41
N VAL A 208 9.44 4.59 -1.09
CA VAL A 208 10.42 4.97 -0.05
C VAL A 208 11.66 4.04 -0.07
N TYR A 209 11.53 2.84 -0.63
CA TYR A 209 12.61 1.87 -0.77
C TYR A 209 13.16 1.81 -2.19
N LYS A 210 14.43 1.44 -2.32
CA LYS A 210 15.11 1.29 -3.61
C LYS A 210 14.49 0.20 -4.47
N THR A 211 14.08 -0.92 -3.84
CA THR A 211 13.48 -2.08 -4.49
C THR A 211 12.08 -2.27 -3.95
N THR A 212 11.08 -2.21 -4.84
CA THR A 212 9.66 -2.36 -4.49
C THR A 212 8.89 -3.02 -5.64
N THR A 213 7.86 -3.78 -5.29
CA THR A 213 6.89 -4.32 -6.25
C THR A 213 5.73 -3.36 -6.53
N ASN A 214 5.67 -2.23 -5.79
CA ASN A 214 4.64 -1.22 -5.99
C ASN A 214 4.98 -0.32 -7.18
N PRO A 215 3.98 0.23 -7.89
CA PRO A 215 4.20 1.25 -8.90
C PRO A 215 4.88 2.48 -8.27
N LEU A 216 5.60 3.24 -9.10
CA LEU A 216 6.41 4.38 -8.62
C LEU A 216 5.58 5.48 -7.96
N VAL A 217 4.28 5.51 -8.21
CA VAL A 217 3.32 6.43 -7.59
C VAL A 217 3.05 6.13 -6.10
N ALA A 218 3.53 5.00 -5.57
CA ALA A 218 3.33 4.62 -4.16
C ALA A 218 4.31 5.36 -3.22
N THR A 219 4.15 6.67 -3.11
CA THR A 219 5.02 7.59 -2.35
C THR A 219 4.50 7.95 -0.95
N GLY A 220 3.36 7.37 -0.54
CA GLY A 220 2.79 7.57 0.80
C GLY A 220 2.16 8.94 1.02
N ASP A 221 1.65 9.56 -0.05
CA ASP A 221 1.20 10.95 -0.06
C ASP A 221 0.13 11.26 0.99
N GLY A 222 -0.93 10.44 1.08
CA GLY A 222 -2.00 10.64 2.04
C GLY A 222 -1.52 10.53 3.49
N ILE A 223 -0.60 9.59 3.76
CA ILE A 223 -0.01 9.42 5.09
C ILE A 223 0.79 10.66 5.47
N ALA A 224 1.62 11.17 4.55
CA ALA A 224 2.41 12.36 4.77
C ALA A 224 1.53 13.62 4.98
N MET A 225 0.48 13.79 4.16
CA MET A 225 -0.47 14.91 4.30
C MET A 225 -1.18 14.88 5.65
N VAL A 226 -1.70 13.72 6.07
CA VAL A 226 -2.38 13.58 7.38
C VAL A 226 -1.40 13.81 8.54
N TYR A 227 -0.16 13.33 8.42
CA TYR A 227 0.88 13.59 9.43
C TYR A 227 1.18 15.09 9.57
N ARG A 228 1.34 15.82 8.46
CA ARG A 228 1.54 17.29 8.47
C ARG A 228 0.33 18.02 9.04
N ALA A 229 -0.88 17.58 8.73
CA ALA A 229 -2.13 18.10 9.28
C ALA A 229 -2.36 17.70 10.76
N LYS A 230 -1.36 17.08 11.43
CA LYS A 230 -1.38 16.65 12.84
C LYS A 230 -2.30 15.46 13.13
N GLY A 231 -2.82 14.78 12.13
CA GLY A 231 -3.56 13.53 12.29
C GLY A 231 -2.70 12.39 12.80
N THR A 232 -3.35 11.35 13.31
CA THR A 232 -2.69 10.19 13.92
C THR A 232 -2.29 9.18 12.86
N VAL A 233 -1.00 8.78 12.88
CA VAL A 233 -0.42 7.73 12.04
C VAL A 233 0.20 6.67 12.93
N LYS A 234 -0.04 5.39 12.64
CA LYS A 234 0.34 4.27 13.51
C LYS A 234 0.91 3.08 12.74
N ASP A 235 1.75 2.27 13.42
CA ASP A 235 2.26 0.98 12.98
C ASP A 235 3.06 1.03 11.66
N MET A 236 3.70 2.17 11.38
CA MET A 236 4.47 2.42 10.15
C MET A 236 5.71 1.53 10.02
N GLU A 237 6.23 0.99 11.11
CA GLU A 237 7.38 0.09 11.13
C GLU A 237 7.10 -1.28 10.51
N PHE A 238 5.83 -1.66 10.31
CA PHE A 238 5.42 -2.94 9.75
C PHE A 238 5.34 -2.86 8.22
N ILE A 239 6.49 -2.90 7.59
CA ILE A 239 6.63 -2.99 6.13
C ILE A 239 6.84 -4.46 5.73
N GLN A 240 5.91 -5.01 4.95
CA GLN A 240 6.04 -6.34 4.38
C GLN A 240 6.96 -6.29 3.16
N PHE A 241 8.00 -7.11 3.17
CA PHE A 241 8.84 -7.37 2.01
C PHE A 241 8.41 -8.67 1.36
N HIS A 242 8.13 -8.65 0.05
CA HIS A 242 7.93 -9.87 -0.71
C HIS A 242 9.30 -10.54 -0.93
N PRO A 243 9.47 -11.81 -0.57
CA PRO A 243 10.80 -12.44 -0.60
C PRO A 243 11.36 -12.66 -2.00
N THR A 244 10.48 -12.84 -3.00
CA THR A 244 10.86 -13.25 -4.35
C THR A 244 10.34 -12.26 -5.40
N ALA A 245 10.93 -11.06 -5.47
CA ALA A 245 10.82 -10.19 -6.62
C ALA A 245 11.95 -10.50 -7.61
N LEU A 246 11.67 -10.44 -8.91
CA LEU A 246 12.67 -10.66 -9.95
C LEU A 246 13.80 -9.62 -9.81
N TYR A 247 15.02 -10.10 -9.66
CA TYR A 247 16.18 -9.24 -9.60
C TYR A 247 16.60 -8.84 -11.01
N ASN A 248 16.20 -7.65 -11.43
CA ASN A 248 16.59 -7.01 -12.67
C ASN A 248 17.00 -5.56 -12.38
N PRO A 249 18.31 -5.26 -12.22
CA PRO A 249 18.76 -3.92 -11.86
C PRO A 249 18.29 -2.85 -12.84
N GLY A 250 17.65 -1.80 -12.30
CA GLY A 250 17.10 -0.69 -13.09
C GLY A 250 15.63 -0.85 -13.47
N ASP A 251 15.04 -2.04 -13.34
CA ASP A 251 13.60 -2.26 -13.55
C ASP A 251 12.80 -1.80 -12.31
N ARG A 252 11.85 -0.92 -12.49
CA ARG A 252 10.98 -0.40 -11.42
C ARG A 252 9.58 -0.16 -11.96
N PRO A 253 8.55 -0.74 -11.34
CA PRO A 253 8.58 -1.63 -10.16
C PRO A 253 9.24 -2.96 -10.47
N SER A 254 9.78 -3.62 -9.44
CA SER A 254 10.31 -4.98 -9.58
C SER A 254 9.19 -5.97 -9.86
N PHE A 255 9.36 -6.81 -10.88
CA PHE A 255 8.35 -7.79 -11.25
C PHE A 255 8.19 -8.85 -10.15
N LEU A 256 6.95 -9.13 -9.76
CA LEU A 256 6.64 -10.09 -8.72
C LEU A 256 6.76 -11.54 -9.24
N ILE A 257 7.58 -12.37 -8.58
CA ILE A 257 7.53 -13.81 -8.73
C ILE A 257 6.62 -14.35 -7.63
N THR A 258 5.41 -14.73 -8.01
CA THR A 258 4.34 -15.08 -7.07
C THR A 258 4.74 -16.16 -6.06
N GLU A 259 4.14 -16.11 -4.87
CA GLU A 259 4.30 -17.12 -3.83
C GLU A 259 3.88 -18.52 -4.30
N ALA A 260 2.90 -18.59 -5.22
CA ALA A 260 2.45 -19.83 -5.81
C ALA A 260 3.59 -20.63 -6.46
N MET A 261 4.64 -19.97 -6.98
CA MET A 261 5.80 -20.67 -7.54
C MET A 261 6.62 -21.40 -6.47
N ARG A 262 6.71 -20.85 -5.23
CA ARG A 262 7.28 -21.58 -4.10
C ARG A 262 6.37 -22.71 -3.65
N GLY A 263 5.04 -22.48 -3.66
CA GLY A 263 4.02 -23.52 -3.43
C GLY A 263 4.06 -24.66 -4.44
N TYR A 264 4.33 -24.36 -5.70
CA TYR A 264 4.52 -25.34 -6.78
C TYR A 264 5.77 -26.24 -6.57
N GLY A 265 6.68 -25.79 -5.69
CA GLY A 265 7.88 -26.52 -5.30
C GLY A 265 9.19 -25.82 -5.63
N GLY A 266 9.14 -24.49 -5.86
CA GLY A 266 10.34 -23.70 -6.08
C GLY A 266 11.29 -23.72 -4.88
N ILE A 267 12.58 -23.96 -5.15
CA ILE A 267 13.65 -24.11 -4.15
C ILE A 267 14.53 -22.88 -4.17
N LEU A 268 14.72 -22.24 -3.00
CA LEU A 268 15.64 -21.12 -2.86
C LEU A 268 17.10 -21.59 -2.76
N ARG A 269 17.95 -21.01 -3.62
CA ARG A 269 19.38 -21.32 -3.71
C ARG A 269 20.26 -20.09 -3.64
N THR A 270 21.40 -20.22 -3.03
CA THR A 270 22.50 -19.22 -3.10
C THR A 270 23.11 -19.17 -4.50
N LYS A 271 23.95 -18.17 -4.79
CA LYS A 271 24.62 -18.04 -6.10
C LYS A 271 25.49 -19.24 -6.49
N ASP A 272 25.99 -20.00 -5.53
CA ASP A 272 26.73 -21.26 -5.75
C ASP A 272 25.81 -22.49 -5.82
N GLY A 273 24.50 -22.30 -5.95
CA GLY A 273 23.51 -23.37 -6.19
C GLY A 273 23.06 -24.15 -4.97
N LYS A 274 23.52 -23.79 -3.76
CA LYS A 274 23.18 -24.53 -2.52
C LYS A 274 21.84 -24.09 -1.94
N GLU A 275 21.05 -25.02 -1.49
CA GLU A 275 19.87 -24.77 -0.68
C GLU A 275 20.27 -24.21 0.70
N PHE A 276 19.49 -23.26 1.22
CA PHE A 276 19.84 -22.63 2.50
C PHE A 276 18.68 -22.54 3.50
N MET A 277 17.43 -22.69 3.07
CA MET A 277 16.26 -22.48 3.94
C MET A 277 16.20 -23.45 5.12
N GLN A 278 16.80 -24.64 5.05
CA GLN A 278 16.87 -25.59 6.16
C GLN A 278 17.61 -25.06 7.40
N LYS A 279 18.41 -23.99 7.26
CA LYS A 279 19.07 -23.31 8.38
C LYS A 279 18.13 -22.38 9.18
N TYR A 280 16.99 -22.02 8.57
CA TYR A 280 16.12 -20.96 9.06
C TYR A 280 14.74 -21.46 9.50
N ASP A 281 14.14 -22.38 8.75
CA ASP A 281 12.79 -22.87 9.07
C ASP A 281 12.56 -24.29 8.51
N PRO A 282 11.94 -25.21 9.27
CA PRO A 282 11.66 -26.58 8.83
C PRO A 282 10.67 -26.66 7.64
N ARG A 283 9.86 -25.62 7.41
CA ARG A 283 8.96 -25.51 6.24
C ARG A 283 9.70 -25.13 4.96
N LEU A 284 11.01 -24.89 5.03
CA LEU A 284 11.87 -24.54 3.90
C LEU A 284 11.36 -23.32 3.12
N SER A 285 11.33 -23.38 1.79
CA SER A 285 10.86 -22.30 0.92
C SER A 285 9.37 -21.95 1.09
N LEU A 286 8.60 -22.77 1.81
CA LEU A 286 7.19 -22.56 2.14
C LEU A 286 6.98 -21.89 3.51
N ALA A 287 8.05 -21.48 4.18
CA ALA A 287 7.94 -20.68 5.40
C ALA A 287 7.22 -19.34 5.12
N PRO A 288 6.61 -18.69 6.12
CA PRO A 288 6.00 -17.37 5.99
C PRO A 288 6.93 -16.34 5.35
N ARG A 289 6.34 -15.37 4.65
CA ARG A 289 7.08 -14.35 3.84
C ARG A 289 8.15 -13.63 4.65
N ASP A 290 7.88 -13.26 5.88
CA ASP A 290 8.82 -12.57 6.76
C ASP A 290 10.04 -13.43 7.10
N ILE A 291 9.85 -14.73 7.35
CA ILE A 291 10.95 -15.67 7.60
C ILE A 291 11.80 -15.85 6.35
N VAL A 292 11.16 -16.07 5.21
CA VAL A 292 11.87 -16.24 3.92
C VAL A 292 12.63 -14.97 3.54
N ALA A 293 12.01 -13.80 3.68
CA ALA A 293 12.66 -12.52 3.37
C ALA A 293 13.88 -12.27 4.28
N ARG A 294 13.77 -12.57 5.59
CA ARG A 294 14.92 -12.50 6.52
C ARG A 294 16.02 -13.47 6.16
N ALA A 295 15.68 -14.70 5.78
CA ALA A 295 16.65 -15.69 5.37
C ALA A 295 17.44 -15.27 4.13
N ILE A 296 16.74 -14.76 3.12
CA ILE A 296 17.37 -14.24 1.88
C ILE A 296 18.25 -13.03 2.20
N ASP A 297 17.74 -12.03 2.94
CA ASP A 297 18.50 -10.84 3.35
C ASP A 297 19.77 -11.23 4.11
N ASN A 298 19.69 -12.22 4.99
CA ASN A 298 20.83 -12.72 5.75
C ASN A 298 21.87 -13.41 4.87
N GLU A 299 21.46 -14.31 3.96
CA GLU A 299 22.38 -14.97 3.03
C GLU A 299 23.05 -13.95 2.09
N MET A 300 22.30 -12.99 1.55
CA MET A 300 22.84 -11.92 0.70
C MET A 300 23.91 -11.11 1.45
N LYS A 301 23.64 -10.68 2.68
CA LYS A 301 24.57 -9.88 3.49
C LYS A 301 25.83 -10.64 3.89
N HIS A 302 25.68 -11.90 4.29
CA HIS A 302 26.85 -12.73 4.69
C HIS A 302 27.79 -13.03 3.51
N ARG A 303 27.23 -13.14 2.32
CA ARG A 303 28.00 -13.52 1.12
C ARG A 303 28.44 -12.33 0.29
N GLY A 304 27.88 -11.14 0.57
CA GLY A 304 28.09 -9.95 -0.27
C GLY A 304 27.39 -10.05 -1.62
N ASP A 305 26.34 -10.88 -1.69
CA ASP A 305 25.55 -11.07 -2.90
C ASP A 305 24.41 -10.04 -2.98
N ASP A 306 23.96 -9.73 -4.19
CA ASP A 306 22.87 -8.80 -4.47
C ASP A 306 21.52 -9.51 -4.76
N HIS A 307 21.53 -10.83 -4.94
CA HIS A 307 20.35 -11.67 -5.13
C HIS A 307 20.63 -13.13 -4.74
N VAL A 308 19.58 -13.92 -4.67
CA VAL A 308 19.59 -15.38 -4.61
C VAL A 308 18.83 -15.94 -5.81
N TYR A 309 18.73 -17.26 -5.92
CA TYR A 309 17.97 -17.90 -7.00
C TYR A 309 16.74 -18.64 -6.49
N LEU A 310 15.67 -18.64 -7.30
CA LEU A 310 14.54 -19.54 -7.17
C LEU A 310 14.62 -20.58 -8.30
N ASP A 311 14.71 -21.85 -7.93
CA ASP A 311 14.88 -22.99 -8.83
C ASP A 311 13.58 -23.78 -8.98
N VAL A 312 13.05 -23.85 -10.20
CA VAL A 312 11.91 -24.70 -10.61
C VAL A 312 12.29 -25.66 -11.74
N THR A 313 13.58 -25.75 -12.10
CA THR A 313 14.07 -26.55 -13.25
C THR A 313 13.86 -28.05 -13.07
N HIS A 314 13.61 -28.51 -11.86
CA HIS A 314 13.30 -29.92 -11.55
C HIS A 314 11.83 -30.29 -11.82
N LYS A 315 10.99 -29.32 -12.21
CA LYS A 315 9.58 -29.53 -12.55
C LYS A 315 9.39 -29.80 -14.03
N ASP A 316 8.22 -30.33 -14.39
CA ASP A 316 7.87 -30.55 -15.80
C ASP A 316 7.80 -29.19 -16.54
N PRO A 317 8.54 -29.03 -17.66
CA PRO A 317 8.61 -27.77 -18.37
C PRO A 317 7.27 -27.27 -18.92
N GLU A 318 6.43 -28.14 -19.47
CA GLU A 318 5.15 -27.75 -20.05
C GLU A 318 4.11 -27.42 -18.97
N GLU A 319 4.16 -28.14 -17.86
CA GLU A 319 3.34 -27.84 -16.69
C GLU A 319 3.74 -26.48 -16.09
N THR A 320 5.03 -26.20 -15.93
CA THR A 320 5.55 -24.94 -15.43
C THR A 320 5.09 -23.75 -16.27
N LYS A 321 5.19 -23.84 -17.60
CA LYS A 321 4.72 -22.80 -18.52
C LYS A 321 3.21 -22.57 -18.44
N ARG A 322 2.44 -23.64 -18.29
CA ARG A 322 0.98 -23.57 -18.17
C ARG A 322 0.52 -22.92 -16.86
N HIS A 323 1.21 -23.23 -15.77
CA HIS A 323 0.87 -22.64 -14.45
C HIS A 323 1.31 -21.18 -14.31
N PHE A 324 2.41 -20.78 -14.95
CA PHE A 324 3.02 -19.47 -14.78
C PHE A 324 3.35 -18.78 -16.12
N PRO A 325 2.37 -18.59 -17.02
CA PRO A 325 2.62 -18.08 -18.36
C PRO A 325 3.24 -16.68 -18.35
N ASN A 326 2.73 -15.75 -17.54
CA ASN A 326 3.24 -14.37 -17.47
C ASN A 326 4.65 -14.31 -16.89
N ILE A 327 4.95 -15.13 -15.86
CA ILE A 327 6.31 -15.21 -15.29
C ILE A 327 7.28 -15.79 -16.31
N TYR A 328 6.86 -16.85 -17.02
CA TYR A 328 7.65 -17.46 -18.09
C TYR A 328 8.00 -16.44 -19.18
N GLU A 329 7.00 -15.74 -19.71
CA GLU A 329 7.19 -14.74 -20.76
C GLU A 329 8.07 -13.57 -20.29
N LYS A 330 7.82 -13.04 -19.09
CA LYS A 330 8.65 -11.95 -18.52
C LYS A 330 10.11 -12.39 -18.35
N CYS A 331 10.37 -13.55 -17.77
CA CYS A 331 11.72 -14.07 -17.60
C CYS A 331 12.39 -14.35 -18.95
N LEU A 332 11.66 -14.95 -19.88
CA LEU A 332 12.16 -15.24 -21.23
C LEU A 332 12.54 -13.96 -21.99
N SER A 333 11.76 -12.88 -21.84
CA SER A 333 12.09 -11.57 -22.42
C SER A 333 13.42 -10.97 -21.92
N LEU A 334 13.90 -11.44 -20.77
CA LEU A 334 15.19 -11.10 -20.18
C LEU A 334 16.28 -12.16 -20.44
N GLY A 335 15.98 -13.16 -21.28
CA GLY A 335 16.91 -14.24 -21.62
C GLY A 335 16.98 -15.36 -20.58
N ILE A 336 16.00 -15.46 -19.66
CA ILE A 336 15.94 -16.47 -18.61
C ILE A 336 14.82 -17.46 -18.95
N ASP A 337 15.18 -18.68 -19.35
CA ASP A 337 14.23 -19.79 -19.53
C ASP A 337 14.04 -20.52 -18.18
N ILE A 338 12.97 -20.21 -17.45
CA ILE A 338 12.74 -20.75 -16.09
C ILE A 338 12.63 -22.29 -16.04
N THR A 339 12.48 -22.94 -17.18
CA THR A 339 12.49 -24.41 -17.26
C THR A 339 13.92 -25.00 -17.28
N LYS A 340 14.93 -24.15 -17.46
CA LYS A 340 16.35 -24.53 -17.58
C LYS A 340 17.27 -23.71 -16.67
N ASP A 341 16.87 -22.45 -16.42
CA ASP A 341 17.65 -21.47 -15.69
C ASP A 341 17.01 -21.15 -14.34
N TYR A 342 17.84 -20.87 -13.35
CA TYR A 342 17.36 -20.36 -12.07
C TYR A 342 16.91 -18.91 -12.20
N ILE A 343 15.80 -18.56 -11.55
CA ILE A 343 15.25 -17.18 -11.55
C ILE A 343 16.02 -16.37 -10.50
N PRO A 344 16.72 -15.28 -10.88
CA PRO A 344 17.35 -14.39 -9.90
C PRO A 344 16.25 -13.62 -9.13
N VAL A 345 16.27 -13.70 -7.80
CA VAL A 345 15.27 -13.06 -6.94
C VAL A 345 15.91 -12.33 -5.77
N ALA A 346 15.27 -11.24 -5.34
CA ALA A 346 15.64 -10.50 -4.14
C ALA A 346 14.38 -9.99 -3.42
N PRO A 347 14.43 -9.76 -2.10
CA PRO A 347 13.33 -9.15 -1.38
C PRO A 347 13.04 -7.73 -1.86
N ALA A 348 11.76 -7.38 -1.97
CA ALA A 348 11.30 -6.05 -2.35
C ALA A 348 10.20 -5.55 -1.41
N ALA A 349 10.19 -4.25 -1.09
CA ALA A 349 9.11 -3.65 -0.33
C ALA A 349 7.78 -3.87 -1.08
N HIS A 350 6.74 -4.32 -0.37
CA HIS A 350 5.53 -4.83 -1.01
C HIS A 350 4.24 -4.26 -0.43
N TYR A 351 4.12 -4.16 0.90
CA TYR A 351 2.91 -3.69 1.56
C TYR A 351 3.19 -3.03 2.90
N LEU A 352 2.46 -1.94 3.19
CA LEU A 352 2.47 -1.27 4.49
C LEU A 352 1.28 -1.76 5.33
N CYS A 353 1.53 -2.33 6.51
CA CYS A 353 0.47 -2.74 7.43
C CYS A 353 -0.06 -1.61 8.33
N GLY A 354 0.73 -0.55 8.49
CA GLY A 354 0.36 0.67 9.20
C GLY A 354 -0.25 1.75 8.31
N GLY A 355 -0.29 2.98 8.78
CA GLY A 355 -0.80 4.13 8.04
C GLY A 355 -1.61 5.10 8.89
N ILE A 356 -2.54 5.81 8.28
CA ILE A 356 -3.49 6.72 8.94
C ILE A 356 -4.38 5.89 9.87
N LYS A 357 -4.30 6.15 11.18
CA LYS A 357 -5.15 5.43 12.14
C LYS A 357 -6.62 5.77 11.93
N VAL A 358 -7.46 4.75 11.83
CA VAL A 358 -8.90 4.88 11.69
C VAL A 358 -9.64 4.02 12.72
N ASP A 359 -10.91 4.34 12.95
CA ASP A 359 -11.86 3.52 13.70
C ASP A 359 -12.56 2.49 12.78
N LEU A 360 -13.53 1.75 13.33
CA LEU A 360 -14.32 0.76 12.58
C LEU A 360 -15.19 1.36 11.47
N ASN A 361 -15.36 2.68 11.44
CA ASN A 361 -16.07 3.43 10.40
C ASN A 361 -15.13 4.06 9.37
N ALA A 362 -13.84 3.72 9.40
CA ALA A 362 -12.78 4.36 8.62
C ALA A 362 -12.56 5.85 8.92
N ALA A 363 -13.16 6.39 10.00
CA ALA A 363 -12.97 7.77 10.39
C ALA A 363 -11.59 7.98 11.03
N SER A 364 -10.87 8.98 10.56
CA SER A 364 -9.55 9.35 11.09
C SER A 364 -9.68 10.21 12.36
N SER A 365 -8.53 10.60 12.95
CA SER A 365 -8.50 11.58 14.05
C SER A 365 -8.79 13.03 13.61
N ILE A 366 -9.03 13.28 12.34
CA ILE A 366 -9.43 14.56 11.78
C ILE A 366 -10.89 14.43 11.33
N HIS A 367 -11.77 15.28 11.85
CA HIS A 367 -13.19 15.27 11.49
C HIS A 367 -13.39 15.46 9.98
N ARG A 368 -14.39 14.79 9.40
CA ARG A 368 -14.74 14.82 7.98
C ARG A 368 -13.67 14.22 7.06
N LEU A 369 -12.61 13.61 7.65
CA LEU A 369 -11.55 12.91 6.93
C LEU A 369 -11.57 11.42 7.24
N TYR A 370 -11.72 10.62 6.21
CA TYR A 370 -11.68 9.16 6.24
C TYR A 370 -10.42 8.64 5.56
N ALA A 371 -10.00 7.44 5.90
CA ALA A 371 -8.92 6.75 5.19
C ALA A 371 -9.24 5.27 5.00
N VAL A 372 -9.01 4.75 3.78
CA VAL A 372 -9.31 3.38 3.40
C VAL A 372 -8.22 2.77 2.53
N GLY A 373 -8.11 1.45 2.54
CA GLY A 373 -7.09 0.70 1.82
C GLY A 373 -5.70 0.87 2.45
N GLU A 374 -4.65 0.61 1.71
CA GLU A 374 -3.28 0.49 2.22
C GLU A 374 -2.74 1.76 2.92
N CYS A 375 -3.27 2.95 2.65
CA CYS A 375 -2.86 4.16 3.40
C CYS A 375 -3.44 4.22 4.82
N SER A 376 -4.39 3.34 5.17
CA SER A 376 -5.06 3.33 6.48
C SER A 376 -4.50 2.24 7.39
N CYS A 377 -4.46 2.53 8.70
CA CYS A 377 -4.19 1.58 9.76
C CYS A 377 -5.52 1.24 10.46
N THR A 378 -6.19 0.20 9.98
CA THR A 378 -7.46 -0.30 10.52
C THR A 378 -7.27 -1.18 11.75
N GLY A 379 -6.06 -1.76 11.90
CA GLY A 379 -5.76 -2.80 12.88
C GLY A 379 -5.92 -4.23 12.33
N LEU A 380 -6.47 -4.42 11.14
CA LEU A 380 -6.65 -5.75 10.53
C LEU A 380 -5.34 -6.54 10.45
N HIS A 381 -4.29 -5.91 9.95
CA HIS A 381 -3.04 -6.61 9.62
C HIS A 381 -2.11 -6.85 10.81
N GLY A 382 -2.27 -6.07 11.89
CA GLY A 382 -1.37 -6.20 13.04
C GLY A 382 0.10 -6.11 12.64
N GLY A 383 0.91 -7.08 13.07
CA GLY A 383 2.35 -7.10 12.79
C GLY A 383 2.73 -7.60 11.39
N ASN A 384 1.80 -8.25 10.67
CA ASN A 384 2.05 -8.79 9.32
C ASN A 384 0.74 -9.12 8.61
N ARG A 385 0.63 -8.76 7.35
CA ARG A 385 -0.54 -8.97 6.51
C ARG A 385 -0.66 -10.43 6.06
N LEU A 386 -1.84 -11.03 6.28
CA LEU A 386 -2.23 -12.26 5.60
C LEU A 386 -2.49 -11.95 4.11
N ALA A 387 -1.98 -12.80 3.22
CA ALA A 387 -2.17 -12.63 1.78
C ALA A 387 -3.66 -12.52 1.42
N SER A 388 -3.98 -11.75 0.37
CA SER A 388 -5.35 -11.51 -0.14
C SER A 388 -6.35 -10.84 0.81
N ASN A 389 -5.94 -10.47 2.04
CA ASN A 389 -6.77 -9.67 2.95
C ASN A 389 -6.78 -8.16 2.61
N SER A 390 -5.81 -7.66 1.84
CA SER A 390 -5.71 -6.21 1.56
C SER A 390 -6.82 -5.68 0.66
N LEU A 391 -7.22 -6.44 -0.38
CA LEU A 391 -8.28 -6.01 -1.28
C LEU A 391 -9.65 -6.05 -0.59
N ILE A 392 -9.91 -7.05 0.23
CA ILE A 392 -11.19 -7.12 0.96
C ILE A 392 -11.26 -6.08 2.07
N GLU A 393 -10.18 -5.78 2.79
CA GLU A 393 -10.10 -4.65 3.72
C GLU A 393 -10.54 -3.35 3.04
N ALA A 394 -9.97 -3.08 1.86
CA ALA A 394 -10.24 -1.85 1.13
C ALA A 394 -11.74 -1.67 0.81
N VAL A 395 -12.44 -2.72 0.37
CA VAL A 395 -13.87 -2.63 0.02
C VAL A 395 -14.77 -2.59 1.26
N VAL A 396 -14.44 -3.36 2.30
CA VAL A 396 -15.22 -3.35 3.56
C VAL A 396 -15.12 -1.99 4.25
N TYR A 397 -13.92 -1.43 4.35
CA TYR A 397 -13.76 -0.11 4.96
C TYR A 397 -14.25 1.03 4.06
N ALA A 398 -14.23 0.89 2.72
CA ALA A 398 -14.90 1.83 1.83
C ALA A 398 -16.42 1.87 2.05
N ASP A 399 -17.04 0.71 2.31
CA ASP A 399 -18.45 0.60 2.67
C ASP A 399 -18.76 1.23 4.02
N ALA A 400 -17.92 0.96 5.03
CA ALA A 400 -18.04 1.55 6.35
C ALA A 400 -17.91 3.09 6.31
N ALA A 401 -16.91 3.60 5.58
CA ALA A 401 -16.72 5.04 5.35
C ALA A 401 -17.94 5.67 4.66
N ALA A 402 -18.49 5.01 3.63
CA ALA A 402 -19.66 5.50 2.91
C ALA A 402 -20.88 5.59 3.84
N LYS A 403 -21.20 4.53 4.58
CA LYS A 403 -22.31 4.50 5.53
C LYS A 403 -22.19 5.59 6.59
N HIS A 404 -21.01 5.74 7.20
CA HIS A 404 -20.78 6.71 8.26
C HIS A 404 -20.79 8.15 7.73
N SER A 405 -20.10 8.43 6.62
CA SER A 405 -20.05 9.78 6.03
C SER A 405 -21.44 10.24 5.56
N LEU A 406 -22.25 9.34 4.99
CA LEU A 406 -23.62 9.65 4.56
C LEU A 406 -24.56 9.90 5.75
N ALA A 407 -24.36 9.22 6.88
CA ALA A 407 -25.17 9.46 8.09
C ALA A 407 -24.98 10.87 8.67
N HIS A 408 -23.79 11.47 8.48
CA HIS A 408 -23.43 12.80 8.97
C HIS A 408 -23.42 13.88 7.88
N PHE A 409 -23.74 13.52 6.64
CA PHE A 409 -23.56 14.36 5.45
C PHE A 409 -24.26 15.72 5.54
N GLU A 410 -25.50 15.75 6.07
CA GLU A 410 -26.30 16.97 6.19
C GLU A 410 -25.80 17.92 7.29
N GLU A 411 -24.92 17.43 8.18
CA GLU A 411 -24.31 18.26 9.22
C GLU A 411 -23.16 19.12 8.68
N TYR A 412 -22.63 18.79 7.50
CA TYR A 412 -21.43 19.41 6.93
C TYR A 412 -21.75 20.48 5.90
N SER A 413 -21.04 21.59 5.99
CA SER A 413 -21.08 22.69 5.03
C SER A 413 -19.68 22.97 4.45
N TYR A 414 -19.63 23.68 3.33
CA TYR A 414 -18.37 24.16 2.78
C TYR A 414 -17.77 25.25 3.65
N LYS A 415 -16.44 25.31 3.68
CA LYS A 415 -15.68 26.36 4.37
C LYS A 415 -15.14 27.36 3.33
N ASP A 416 -15.96 28.31 2.96
CA ASP A 416 -15.66 29.25 1.86
C ASP A 416 -14.54 30.26 2.19
N GLU A 417 -14.20 30.41 3.46
CA GLU A 417 -13.14 31.31 3.94
C GLU A 417 -11.72 30.74 3.72
N ILE A 418 -11.59 29.49 3.30
CA ILE A 418 -10.26 28.91 2.97
C ILE A 418 -9.64 29.72 1.83
N PRO A 419 -8.41 30.25 2.01
CA PRO A 419 -7.72 31.00 0.97
C PRO A 419 -7.38 30.12 -0.23
N GLU A 420 -7.21 30.74 -1.39
CA GLU A 420 -6.56 30.07 -2.53
C GLU A 420 -5.07 29.86 -2.22
N TRP A 421 -4.44 28.94 -2.97
CA TRP A 421 -2.99 28.72 -2.86
C TRP A 421 -2.23 30.02 -3.14
N ASN A 422 -1.24 30.32 -2.30
CA ASN A 422 -0.39 31.47 -2.45
C ASN A 422 1.04 31.01 -2.77
N ASP A 423 1.52 31.35 -3.95
CA ASP A 423 2.88 31.12 -4.45
C ASP A 423 3.72 32.41 -4.54
N GLU A 424 3.22 33.50 -3.94
CA GLU A 424 3.92 34.80 -3.95
C GLU A 424 5.31 34.67 -3.31
N GLY A 425 6.34 35.11 -4.04
CA GLY A 425 7.73 35.05 -3.60
C GLY A 425 8.45 33.75 -3.94
N THR A 426 7.75 32.75 -4.46
CA THR A 426 8.41 31.50 -4.93
C THR A 426 9.04 31.69 -6.31
N LYS A 427 9.98 30.83 -6.65
CA LYS A 427 10.69 30.82 -7.94
C LYS A 427 10.65 29.43 -8.56
N MET A 428 10.69 29.36 -9.88
CA MET A 428 10.90 28.08 -10.57
C MET A 428 12.20 27.46 -10.08
N ASN A 429 12.13 26.18 -9.73
CA ASN A 429 13.33 25.45 -9.34
C ASN A 429 14.13 25.07 -10.59
N GLU A 430 15.33 25.61 -10.72
CA GLU A 430 16.25 25.31 -11.83
C GLU A 430 17.12 24.07 -11.54
N GLU A 431 17.16 23.62 -10.28
CA GLU A 431 18.01 22.53 -9.78
C GLU A 431 17.22 21.22 -9.56
N MET A 432 16.45 20.78 -10.57
CA MET A 432 15.68 19.52 -10.50
C MET A 432 16.56 18.29 -10.20
N VAL A 433 17.87 18.39 -10.46
CA VAL A 433 18.84 17.34 -10.11
C VAL A 433 18.91 17.08 -8.61
N LEU A 434 18.76 18.11 -7.78
CA LEU A 434 18.75 17.97 -6.31
C LEU A 434 17.57 17.12 -5.86
N ILE A 435 16.36 17.42 -6.34
CA ILE A 435 15.15 16.65 -6.01
C ILE A 435 15.32 15.16 -6.35
N SER A 436 15.82 14.88 -7.55
CA SER A 436 15.99 13.51 -8.01
C SER A 436 17.13 12.77 -7.27
N GLN A 437 18.18 13.49 -6.86
CA GLN A 437 19.28 12.94 -6.07
C GLN A 437 18.84 12.64 -4.64
N ASP A 438 18.13 13.57 -3.99
CA ASP A 438 17.64 13.42 -2.62
C ASP A 438 16.65 12.26 -2.53
N ALA A 439 15.76 12.11 -3.51
CA ALA A 439 14.86 10.96 -3.59
C ALA A 439 15.62 9.62 -3.62
N LYS A 440 16.69 9.52 -4.40
CA LYS A 440 17.56 8.32 -4.44
C LYS A 440 18.30 8.11 -3.11
N GLU A 441 18.70 9.20 -2.45
CA GLU A 441 19.37 9.12 -1.16
C GLU A 441 18.41 8.61 -0.08
N VAL A 442 17.18 9.12 0.00
CA VAL A 442 16.13 8.58 0.89
C VAL A 442 15.95 7.08 0.66
N GLN A 443 15.79 6.65 -0.60
CA GLN A 443 15.61 5.24 -0.95
C GLN A 443 16.80 4.38 -0.52
N GLN A 444 18.02 4.90 -0.67
CA GLN A 444 19.23 4.20 -0.27
C GLN A 444 19.35 4.11 1.26
N ILE A 445 19.05 5.20 1.99
CA ILE A 445 19.02 5.23 3.46
C ILE A 445 18.01 4.21 3.98
N MET A 446 16.79 4.23 3.48
CA MET A 446 15.72 3.35 3.94
C MET A 446 16.04 1.87 3.65
N SER A 447 16.52 1.55 2.46
CA SER A 447 16.88 0.17 2.10
C SER A 447 18.06 -0.36 2.91
N THR A 448 19.06 0.49 3.21
CA THR A 448 20.28 0.07 3.90
C THR A 448 20.09 -0.02 5.42
N TYR A 449 19.38 0.95 6.01
CA TYR A 449 19.34 1.11 7.46
C TYR A 449 17.98 0.75 8.08
N VAL A 450 16.88 0.82 7.34
CA VAL A 450 15.50 0.65 7.82
C VAL A 450 14.77 -0.48 7.06
N GLY A 451 15.54 -1.43 6.53
CA GLY A 451 15.03 -2.57 5.76
C GLY A 451 14.49 -3.70 6.65
N ILE A 452 14.69 -4.96 6.17
CA ILE A 452 14.15 -6.17 6.79
C ILE A 452 14.75 -6.43 8.17
N VAL A 453 16.08 -6.35 8.29
CA VAL A 453 16.82 -6.55 9.55
C VAL A 453 17.35 -5.21 10.03
N ARG A 454 16.94 -4.80 11.22
CA ARG A 454 17.23 -3.50 11.85
C ARG A 454 18.16 -3.65 13.05
N THR A 455 18.88 -2.57 13.38
CA THR A 455 19.62 -2.40 14.63
C THR A 455 19.47 -0.97 15.12
N ASN A 456 19.62 -0.73 16.42
CA ASN A 456 19.57 0.64 16.99
C ASN A 456 20.60 1.57 16.32
N LEU A 457 21.80 1.05 16.04
CA LEU A 457 22.85 1.80 15.35
C LEU A 457 22.42 2.22 13.93
N ARG A 458 21.83 1.30 13.15
CA ARG A 458 21.35 1.60 11.78
C ARG A 458 20.22 2.62 11.81
N LEU A 459 19.22 2.42 12.70
CA LEU A 459 18.10 3.36 12.85
C LEU A 459 18.59 4.76 13.24
N LYS A 460 19.56 4.88 14.15
CA LYS A 460 20.14 6.18 14.51
C LYS A 460 20.89 6.85 13.35
N ARG A 461 21.56 6.06 12.50
CA ARG A 461 22.21 6.58 11.30
C ARG A 461 21.20 7.06 10.26
N ALA A 462 20.08 6.35 10.09
CA ALA A 462 18.98 6.78 9.23
C ALA A 462 18.39 8.10 9.73
N TRP A 463 18.12 8.20 11.04
CA TRP A 463 17.61 9.43 11.67
C TRP A 463 18.44 10.65 11.26
N ASN A 464 19.74 10.62 11.55
CA ASN A 464 20.62 11.78 11.34
C ASN A 464 20.67 12.23 9.86
N ARG A 465 20.48 11.30 8.89
CA ARG A 465 20.48 11.62 7.47
C ARG A 465 19.14 12.13 6.98
N LEU A 466 18.06 11.51 7.42
CA LEU A 466 16.70 11.94 7.04
C LEU A 466 16.36 13.30 7.61
N ASP A 467 16.90 13.64 8.81
CA ASP A 467 16.71 14.94 9.44
C ASP A 467 17.31 16.07 8.60
N LEU A 468 18.54 15.87 8.09
CA LEU A 468 19.17 16.82 7.17
C LEU A 468 18.38 16.99 5.88
N LEU A 469 18.02 15.88 5.23
CA LEU A 469 17.22 15.91 3.99
C LEU A 469 15.85 16.58 4.21
N TYR A 470 15.26 16.40 5.40
CA TYR A 470 14.01 17.07 5.76
C TYR A 470 14.16 18.58 5.80
N GLU A 471 15.19 19.08 6.51
CA GLU A 471 15.46 20.54 6.62
C GLU A 471 15.68 21.16 5.23
N GLU A 472 16.55 20.57 4.43
CA GLU A 472 16.87 21.05 3.07
C GLU A 472 15.63 21.02 2.15
N THR A 473 14.83 19.96 2.21
CA THR A 473 13.62 19.86 1.37
C THR A 473 12.53 20.83 1.79
N GLU A 474 12.32 21.06 3.10
CA GLU A 474 11.32 22.04 3.58
C GLU A 474 11.75 23.47 3.23
N GLU A 475 13.05 23.78 3.22
CA GLU A 475 13.55 25.07 2.75
C GLU A 475 13.33 25.23 1.24
N LEU A 476 13.68 24.22 0.46
CA LEU A 476 13.45 24.21 -0.98
C LEU A 476 11.96 24.34 -1.33
N PHE A 477 11.08 23.63 -0.62
CA PHE A 477 9.63 23.69 -0.83
C PHE A 477 9.05 25.09 -0.60
N LYS A 478 9.54 25.81 0.43
CA LYS A 478 9.07 27.17 0.74
C LYS A 478 9.52 28.20 -0.30
N GLN A 479 10.63 27.96 -0.98
CA GLN A 479 11.23 28.90 -1.94
C GLN A 479 10.84 28.63 -3.39
N SER A 480 10.33 27.42 -3.67
CA SER A 480 10.06 26.98 -5.04
C SER A 480 8.57 27.02 -5.39
N VAL A 481 8.28 27.30 -6.66
CA VAL A 481 6.98 26.95 -7.24
C VAL A 481 6.78 25.44 -7.07
N VAL A 482 5.59 25.07 -6.57
CA VAL A 482 5.29 23.67 -6.28
C VAL A 482 5.34 22.82 -7.55
N SER A 483 5.94 21.63 -7.44
CA SER A 483 5.93 20.62 -8.50
C SER A 483 5.58 19.26 -7.89
N ARG A 484 5.16 18.31 -8.73
CA ARG A 484 4.86 16.95 -8.31
C ARG A 484 6.08 16.30 -7.64
N GLU A 485 7.25 16.39 -8.28
CA GLU A 485 8.49 15.75 -7.83
C GLU A 485 8.93 16.27 -6.46
N LEU A 486 8.81 17.57 -6.25
CA LEU A 486 9.14 18.19 -4.95
C LEU A 486 8.16 17.76 -3.86
N CYS A 487 6.86 17.67 -4.17
CA CYS A 487 5.87 17.15 -3.25
C CYS A 487 6.09 15.67 -2.92
N GLU A 488 6.39 14.84 -3.92
CA GLU A 488 6.70 13.41 -3.72
C GLU A 488 7.98 13.23 -2.87
N LEU A 489 9.03 14.02 -3.11
CA LEU A 489 10.24 14.01 -2.27
C LEU A 489 9.89 14.33 -0.81
N ARG A 490 9.16 15.42 -0.58
CA ARG A 490 8.69 15.83 0.75
C ARG A 490 7.90 14.71 1.44
N ASN A 491 7.05 14.01 0.69
CA ASN A 491 6.22 12.94 1.21
C ASN A 491 7.04 11.68 1.57
N ILE A 492 7.97 11.22 0.71
CA ILE A 492 8.80 10.05 1.02
C ILE A 492 9.75 10.29 2.19
N ILE A 493 10.21 11.52 2.40
CA ILE A 493 11.02 11.90 3.59
C ILE A 493 10.15 11.80 4.86
N ASN A 494 8.94 12.37 4.85
CA ASN A 494 8.02 12.29 5.99
C ASN A 494 7.67 10.83 6.34
N VAL A 495 7.37 10.02 5.33
CA VAL A 495 7.03 8.59 5.53
C VAL A 495 8.26 7.80 6.00
N GLY A 496 9.43 8.02 5.40
CA GLY A 496 10.68 7.41 5.85
C GLY A 496 11.00 7.73 7.31
N TYR A 497 10.80 8.99 7.71
CA TYR A 497 10.91 9.42 9.10
C TYR A 497 9.93 8.66 10.02
N LEU A 498 8.66 8.53 9.63
CA LEU A 498 7.64 7.84 10.42
C LEU A 498 7.98 6.35 10.60
N ILE A 499 8.38 5.67 9.53
CA ILE A 499 8.80 4.26 9.57
C ILE A 499 9.97 4.08 10.53
N MET A 500 11.00 4.90 10.36
CA MET A 500 12.22 4.85 11.19
C MET A 500 11.93 5.17 12.65
N ARG A 501 11.17 6.24 12.92
CA ARG A 501 10.81 6.67 14.27
C ARG A 501 10.04 5.60 15.01
N GLN A 502 8.97 5.04 14.41
CA GLN A 502 8.16 4.01 15.06
C GLN A 502 8.95 2.70 15.23
N ALA A 503 9.87 2.39 14.28
CA ALA A 503 10.82 1.29 14.47
C ALA A 503 11.79 1.52 15.65
N MET A 504 12.16 2.76 15.95
CA MET A 504 12.98 3.09 17.14
C MET A 504 12.17 3.05 18.44
N GLU A 505 10.89 3.43 18.38
CA GLU A 505 9.99 3.44 19.54
C GLU A 505 9.62 2.01 19.99
N ARG A 506 9.46 1.07 19.06
CA ARG A 506 9.14 -0.35 19.36
C ARG A 506 10.36 -1.09 19.88
N LYS A 507 10.30 -1.48 21.16
CA LYS A 507 11.39 -2.16 21.89
C LYS A 507 11.24 -3.68 21.93
N GLU A 508 10.51 -4.26 20.98
CA GLU A 508 10.27 -5.68 20.85
C GLU A 508 10.15 -6.06 19.37
N SER A 509 10.83 -7.11 18.95
CA SER A 509 10.62 -7.68 17.60
C SER A 509 9.28 -8.39 17.54
N ARG A 510 8.39 -7.93 16.66
CA ARG A 510 7.04 -8.46 16.42
C ARG A 510 6.74 -8.43 14.93
N GLY A 511 6.18 -9.52 14.41
CA GLY A 511 5.80 -9.61 13.00
C GLY A 511 6.92 -9.19 12.06
N LEU A 512 6.64 -8.19 11.22
CA LEU A 512 7.58 -7.62 10.23
C LEU A 512 8.66 -6.73 10.84
N HIS A 513 8.46 -6.20 12.04
CA HIS A 513 9.48 -5.44 12.73
C HIS A 513 10.48 -6.38 13.40
N TYR A 514 11.68 -6.49 12.83
CA TYR A 514 12.76 -7.30 13.37
C TYR A 514 13.98 -6.44 13.67
N ASN A 515 14.28 -6.28 14.96
CA ASN A 515 15.45 -5.53 15.47
C ASN A 515 16.32 -6.46 16.31
N ILE A 516 17.56 -6.69 15.88
CA ILE A 516 18.50 -7.61 16.56
C ILE A 516 18.75 -7.18 18.02
N ASP A 517 18.75 -5.88 18.28
CA ASP A 517 18.99 -5.33 19.64
C ASP A 517 17.74 -5.44 20.54
N HIS A 518 16.59 -5.81 19.99
CA HIS A 518 15.32 -6.00 20.70
C HIS A 518 14.65 -7.29 20.24
N PRO A 519 15.17 -8.46 20.63
CA PRO A 519 14.59 -9.75 20.23
C PRO A 519 13.15 -9.89 20.74
N LYS A 520 12.39 -10.81 20.15
CA LYS A 520 11.07 -11.18 20.63
C LYS A 520 11.19 -11.72 22.05
N SER A 521 10.35 -11.24 22.96
CA SER A 521 10.28 -11.76 24.33
C SER A 521 9.86 -13.24 24.24
N GLU A 522 10.58 -14.11 24.96
CA GLU A 522 10.11 -15.49 25.16
C GLU A 522 8.84 -15.39 26.04
N ALA A 523 7.70 -15.75 25.47
CA ALA A 523 6.41 -15.77 26.17
C ALA A 523 6.27 -17.01 27.04
#